data_4f6c17f2bc26543c8e755801d8dcccd9
#
_entry.id   4f6c17f2bc26543c8e755801d8dcccd9
#
_cell.length_a   1.000
_cell.length_b   1.000
_cell.length_c   1.000
_cell.angle_alpha   90.00
_cell.angle_beta   90.00
_cell.angle_gamma   90.00
#
_symmetry.space_group_name_H-M   'P 1'
#
loop_
_entity.id
_entity.type
_entity.pdbx_description
1 polymer ?
#
loop_
_entity_poly.entity_id
_entity_poly.type
_entity_poly.pdbx_seq_one_letter_code
_entity_poly.pdbx_strand_id
1 'polypeptide(L)'
;KAILNHLAVHPDDYAGALRTLPLNLLIMFVHAYQSLLYNRVLSERMRRGLPLHEPVAGDLVLPADRRGLPDRERTIDVTSDNLDRVTARCHEGKAWVSALLYGSESVFAEGEMGEIERDTVAAESVRPEDFIIPDIPRVSSRGTRREILAPIRALETDVHERGLHVSVELTRGAYATCLLREYMKEG
;
A
#
# COMPACT_ATOMS: atom_id res chain seq x y z
N LYS A 1 -5.53 29.76 -0.81
CA LYS A 1 -6.03 31.06 -0.31
C LYS A 1 -6.30 30.98 1.20
N ALA A 2 -7.00 29.96 1.74
CA ALA A 2 -7.27 29.83 3.19
C ALA A 2 -5.98 29.78 4.03
N ILE A 3 -5.02 28.90 3.67
CA ILE A 3 -3.71 28.80 4.34
C ILE A 3 -3.00 30.15 4.39
N LEU A 4 -2.89 30.84 3.24
CA LEU A 4 -2.20 32.13 3.18
C LEU A 4 -2.88 33.20 4.04
N ASN A 5 -4.21 33.22 4.05
CA ASN A 5 -4.97 34.15 4.89
C ASN A 5 -4.73 33.87 6.39
N HIS A 6 -4.67 32.60 6.78
CA HIS A 6 -4.38 32.22 8.17
C HIS A 6 -2.98 32.66 8.58
N LEU A 7 -1.95 32.33 7.78
CA LEU A 7 -0.56 32.68 8.06
C LEU A 7 -0.29 34.19 8.00
N ALA A 8 -1.09 34.96 7.25
CA ALA A 8 -1.00 36.43 7.26
C ALA A 8 -1.38 37.04 8.63
N VAL A 9 -2.26 36.35 9.38
CA VAL A 9 -2.71 36.79 10.73
C VAL A 9 -1.91 36.08 11.82
N HIS A 10 -1.53 34.83 11.61
CA HIS A 10 -0.81 33.97 12.54
C HIS A 10 0.41 33.33 11.84
N PRO A 11 1.54 34.05 11.69
CA PRO A 11 2.66 33.64 10.83
C PRO A 11 3.31 32.32 11.22
N ASP A 12 3.29 31.94 12.51
CA ASP A 12 3.95 30.75 13.03
C ASP A 12 2.98 29.58 13.30
N ASP A 13 1.68 29.75 13.06
CA ASP A 13 0.67 28.72 13.28
C ASP A 13 0.44 27.86 12.02
N TYR A 14 1.44 27.06 11.68
CA TYR A 14 1.38 26.14 10.52
C TYR A 14 0.30 25.06 10.69
N ALA A 15 0.13 24.54 11.90
CA ALA A 15 -0.89 23.53 12.18
C ALA A 15 -2.30 24.11 12.02
N GLY A 16 -2.56 25.31 12.53
CA GLY A 16 -3.81 26.03 12.33
C GLY A 16 -4.06 26.34 10.85
N ALA A 17 -3.03 26.72 10.10
CA ALA A 17 -3.13 26.96 8.68
C ALA A 17 -3.55 25.67 7.92
N LEU A 18 -2.97 24.52 8.27
CA LEU A 18 -3.36 23.21 7.70
C LEU A 18 -4.79 22.84 8.07
N ARG A 19 -5.25 23.11 9.30
CA ARG A 19 -6.64 22.86 9.73
C ARG A 19 -7.70 23.63 8.92
N THR A 20 -7.29 24.66 8.16
CA THR A 20 -8.20 25.36 7.23
C THR A 20 -8.54 24.51 5.99
N LEU A 21 -7.82 23.42 5.75
CA LEU A 21 -8.10 22.49 4.66
C LEU A 21 -9.11 21.42 5.09
N PRO A 22 -9.89 20.85 4.13
CA PRO A 22 -10.72 19.70 4.41
C PRO A 22 -9.88 18.53 4.97
N LEU A 23 -10.38 17.89 6.02
CA LEU A 23 -9.68 16.78 6.69
C LEU A 23 -9.31 15.65 5.71
N ASN A 24 -10.21 15.31 4.79
CA ASN A 24 -9.94 14.26 3.79
C ASN A 24 -8.73 14.59 2.90
N LEU A 25 -8.50 15.87 2.62
CA LEU A 25 -7.33 16.32 1.87
C LEU A 25 -6.05 16.13 2.68
N LEU A 26 -6.07 16.45 3.97
CA LEU A 26 -4.92 16.23 4.85
C LEU A 26 -4.59 14.74 5.00
N ILE A 27 -5.58 13.90 5.20
CA ILE A 27 -5.43 12.44 5.24
C ILE A 27 -4.84 11.93 3.92
N MET A 28 -5.30 12.47 2.78
CA MET A 28 -4.78 12.09 1.47
C MET A 28 -3.28 12.40 1.32
N PHE A 29 -2.77 13.50 1.89
CA PHE A 29 -1.34 13.82 1.83
C PHE A 29 -0.50 12.77 2.57
N VAL A 30 -0.92 12.35 3.77
CA VAL A 30 -0.22 11.29 4.51
C VAL A 30 -0.27 9.97 3.75
N HIS A 31 -1.43 9.59 3.24
CA HIS A 31 -1.57 8.35 2.45
C HIS A 31 -0.77 8.40 1.14
N ALA A 32 -0.65 9.57 0.51
CA ALA A 32 0.19 9.73 -0.69
C ALA A 32 1.66 9.48 -0.38
N TYR A 33 2.15 10.00 0.75
CA TYR A 33 3.52 9.77 1.19
C TYR A 33 3.76 8.28 1.55
N GLN A 34 2.85 7.66 2.29
CA GLN A 34 2.91 6.22 2.57
C GLN A 34 2.93 5.39 1.28
N SER A 35 2.14 5.80 0.27
CA SER A 35 2.11 5.14 -1.03
C SER A 35 3.41 5.34 -1.81
N LEU A 36 4.09 6.48 -1.65
CA LEU A 36 5.42 6.70 -2.24
C LEU A 36 6.44 5.70 -1.68
N LEU A 37 6.49 5.55 -0.35
CA LEU A 37 7.37 4.57 0.31
C LEU A 37 7.05 3.15 -0.14
N TYR A 38 5.76 2.77 -0.13
CA TYR A 38 5.30 1.48 -0.62
C TYR A 38 5.74 1.19 -2.06
N ASN A 39 5.60 2.16 -2.96
CA ASN A 39 6.00 2.00 -4.36
C ASN A 39 7.52 1.85 -4.52
N ARG A 40 8.32 2.51 -3.68
CA ARG A 40 9.77 2.34 -3.66
C ARG A 40 10.17 0.95 -3.17
N VAL A 41 9.56 0.48 -2.09
CA VAL A 41 9.71 -0.89 -1.59
C VAL A 41 9.38 -1.90 -2.69
N LEU A 42 8.26 -1.72 -3.38
CA LEU A 42 7.85 -2.60 -4.48
C LEU A 42 8.85 -2.56 -5.66
N SER A 43 9.31 -1.37 -6.02
CA SER A 43 10.31 -1.20 -7.09
C SER A 43 11.62 -1.89 -6.75
N GLU A 44 12.07 -1.80 -5.49
CA GLU A 44 13.30 -2.47 -5.03
C GLU A 44 13.13 -3.98 -4.99
N ARG A 45 11.98 -4.49 -4.53
CA ARG A 45 11.65 -5.91 -4.59
C ARG A 45 11.77 -6.46 -6.03
N MET A 46 11.19 -5.74 -6.99
CA MET A 46 11.28 -6.10 -8.42
C MET A 46 12.72 -6.03 -8.94
N ARG A 47 13.51 -5.01 -8.54
CA ARG A 47 14.90 -4.85 -8.98
C ARG A 47 15.81 -5.97 -8.46
N ARG A 48 15.55 -6.47 -7.25
CA ARG A 48 16.24 -7.64 -6.69
C ARG A 48 15.75 -8.97 -7.27
N GLY A 49 14.76 -8.96 -8.16
CA GLY A 49 14.22 -10.17 -8.78
C GLY A 49 13.34 -11.02 -7.87
N LEU A 50 12.90 -10.46 -6.74
CA LEU A 50 11.99 -11.18 -5.84
C LEU A 50 10.60 -11.31 -6.45
N PRO A 51 9.95 -12.48 -6.36
CA PRO A 51 8.64 -12.71 -6.96
C PRO A 51 7.57 -11.85 -6.31
N LEU A 52 6.56 -11.45 -7.11
CA LEU A 52 5.42 -10.64 -6.63
C LEU A 52 4.25 -11.51 -6.17
N HIS A 53 4.11 -12.70 -6.71
CA HIS A 53 2.97 -13.61 -6.47
C HIS A 53 3.30 -14.76 -5.54
N GLU A 54 4.58 -14.97 -5.27
CA GLU A 54 5.09 -15.99 -4.35
C GLU A 54 5.88 -15.34 -3.23
N PRO A 55 5.73 -15.82 -2.00
CA PRO A 55 6.53 -15.33 -0.89
C PRO A 55 7.95 -15.89 -0.91
N VAL A 56 8.87 -15.16 -0.29
CA VAL A 56 10.18 -15.65 0.11
C VAL A 56 10.26 -15.72 1.64
N ALA A 57 11.23 -16.48 2.17
CA ALA A 57 11.43 -16.52 3.61
C ALA A 57 11.73 -15.11 4.15
N GLY A 58 11.02 -14.74 5.21
CA GLY A 58 11.06 -13.40 5.80
C GLY A 58 9.89 -12.50 5.38
N ASP A 59 9.16 -12.83 4.31
CA ASP A 59 7.97 -12.08 3.92
C ASP A 59 6.87 -12.11 4.98
N LEU A 60 6.06 -11.08 5.00
CA LEU A 60 4.77 -11.04 5.69
C LEU A 60 3.65 -11.14 4.67
N VAL A 61 2.79 -12.14 4.85
CA VAL A 61 1.71 -12.49 3.91
C VAL A 61 0.36 -12.24 4.56
N LEU A 62 -0.59 -11.65 3.84
CA LEU A 62 -1.96 -11.42 4.28
C LEU A 62 -2.80 -12.67 4.00
N PRO A 63 -3.44 -13.29 5.00
CA PRO A 63 -4.40 -14.37 4.76
C PRO A 63 -5.70 -13.84 4.15
N ALA A 64 -6.52 -14.74 3.59
CA ALA A 64 -7.87 -14.39 3.18
C ALA A 64 -8.79 -14.17 4.39
N ASP A 65 -9.63 -13.15 4.32
CA ASP A 65 -10.77 -12.95 5.21
C ASP A 65 -11.93 -13.91 4.86
N ARG A 66 -13.06 -13.78 5.55
CA ARG A 66 -14.27 -14.60 5.31
C ARG A 66 -14.89 -14.42 3.93
N ARG A 67 -14.56 -13.31 3.24
CA ARG A 67 -15.02 -13.00 1.88
C ARG A 67 -14.00 -13.38 0.81
N GLY A 68 -12.87 -13.96 1.23
CA GLY A 68 -11.78 -14.32 0.34
C GLY A 68 -11.00 -13.11 -0.18
N LEU A 69 -10.90 -12.04 0.61
CA LEU A 69 -10.11 -10.84 0.33
C LEU A 69 -8.93 -10.75 1.29
N PRO A 70 -7.85 -10.02 0.95
CA PRO A 70 -6.71 -9.83 1.87
C PRO A 70 -7.15 -9.24 3.21
N ASP A 71 -6.89 -9.95 4.29
CA ASP A 71 -7.11 -9.47 5.66
C ASP A 71 -5.88 -8.65 6.10
N ARG A 72 -6.00 -7.34 6.05
CA ARG A 72 -4.90 -6.41 6.38
C ARG A 72 -4.67 -6.24 7.88
N GLU A 73 -5.52 -6.82 8.72
CA GLU A 73 -5.36 -6.83 10.17
C GLU A 73 -4.53 -8.02 10.68
N ARG A 74 -4.23 -8.97 9.80
CA ARG A 74 -3.52 -10.20 10.13
C ARG A 74 -2.40 -10.46 9.16
N THR A 75 -1.27 -10.97 9.70
CA THR A 75 -0.12 -11.41 8.91
C THR A 75 0.24 -12.85 9.22
N ILE A 76 0.88 -13.49 8.26
CA ILE A 76 1.54 -14.79 8.40
C ILE A 76 3.01 -14.54 8.13
N ASP A 77 3.86 -14.83 9.12
CA ASP A 77 5.30 -14.79 8.96
C ASP A 77 5.75 -15.98 8.11
N VAL A 78 6.50 -15.71 7.06
CA VAL A 78 7.02 -16.73 6.16
C VAL A 78 8.41 -17.16 6.60
N THR A 79 8.53 -18.41 7.01
CA THR A 79 9.79 -19.04 7.41
C THR A 79 10.16 -20.14 6.42
N SER A 80 11.41 -20.64 6.47
CA SER A 80 11.82 -21.82 5.69
C SER A 80 10.90 -23.02 5.91
N ASP A 81 10.37 -23.19 7.13
CA ASP A 81 9.57 -24.36 7.49
C ASP A 81 8.14 -24.32 6.94
N ASN A 82 7.61 -23.14 6.66
CA ASN A 82 6.23 -22.97 6.19
C ASN A 82 6.12 -22.44 4.76
N LEU A 83 7.25 -22.16 4.09
CA LEU A 83 7.32 -21.50 2.78
C LEU A 83 6.45 -22.22 1.75
N ASP A 84 6.61 -23.53 1.55
CA ASP A 84 5.85 -24.29 0.56
C ASP A 84 4.35 -24.22 0.81
N ARG A 85 3.95 -24.33 2.07
CA ARG A 85 2.53 -24.25 2.47
C ARG A 85 1.95 -22.86 2.22
N VAL A 86 2.70 -21.81 2.50
CA VAL A 86 2.24 -20.42 2.28
C VAL A 86 2.20 -20.11 0.79
N THR A 87 3.20 -20.56 0.01
CA THR A 87 3.23 -20.45 -1.44
C THR A 87 2.00 -21.11 -2.08
N ALA A 88 1.66 -22.34 -1.69
CA ALA A 88 0.46 -23.00 -2.17
C ALA A 88 -0.82 -22.17 -1.89
N ARG A 89 -0.92 -21.56 -0.72
CA ARG A 89 -2.05 -20.68 -0.39
C ARG A 89 -2.09 -19.40 -1.24
N CYS A 90 -0.93 -18.86 -1.60
CA CYS A 90 -0.87 -17.72 -2.52
C CYS A 90 -1.37 -18.10 -3.92
N HIS A 91 -0.95 -19.25 -4.45
CA HIS A 91 -1.43 -19.77 -5.75
C HIS A 91 -2.93 -20.04 -5.74
N GLU A 92 -3.48 -20.47 -4.62
CA GLU A 92 -4.93 -20.71 -4.46
C GLU A 92 -5.73 -19.40 -4.26
N GLY A 93 -5.10 -18.23 -4.22
CA GLY A 93 -5.76 -16.96 -3.91
C GLY A 93 -6.32 -16.89 -2.49
N LYS A 94 -5.71 -17.62 -1.55
CA LYS A 94 -6.06 -17.64 -0.12
C LYS A 94 -5.08 -16.88 0.76
N ALA A 95 -4.03 -16.35 0.15
CA ALA A 95 -3.04 -15.49 0.80
C ALA A 95 -2.35 -14.60 -0.24
N TRP A 96 -1.79 -13.48 0.18
CA TRP A 96 -1.12 -12.50 -0.70
C TRP A 96 0.16 -11.99 -0.06
N VAL A 97 1.23 -11.98 -0.84
CA VAL A 97 2.47 -11.28 -0.46
C VAL A 97 2.15 -9.81 -0.23
N SER A 98 2.71 -9.24 0.82
CA SER A 98 2.43 -7.86 1.20
C SER A 98 3.69 -7.02 1.33
N ALA A 99 3.52 -5.71 1.21
CA ALA A 99 4.53 -4.72 1.50
C ALA A 99 4.00 -3.67 2.47
N LEU A 100 4.91 -2.94 3.07
CA LEU A 100 4.67 -2.00 4.14
C LEU A 100 4.05 -0.70 3.63
N LEU A 101 2.93 -0.27 4.21
CA LEU A 101 2.46 1.12 4.24
C LEU A 101 2.91 1.72 5.58
N TYR A 102 4.08 2.37 5.58
CA TYR A 102 4.77 2.78 6.79
C TYR A 102 4.00 3.81 7.63
N GLY A 103 4.06 3.67 8.96
CA GLY A 103 3.42 4.54 9.94
C GLY A 103 3.94 4.27 11.35
N SER A 104 3.31 4.84 12.37
CA SER A 104 3.82 4.85 13.74
C SER A 104 3.90 3.48 14.44
N GLU A 105 3.11 2.49 13.99
CA GLU A 105 3.08 1.15 14.59
C GLU A 105 3.47 0.06 13.57
N SER A 106 4.27 0.44 12.58
CA SER A 106 4.67 -0.46 11.50
C SER A 106 5.62 -1.56 11.96
N VAL A 107 5.37 -2.77 11.50
CA VAL A 107 6.24 -3.93 11.68
C VAL A 107 6.89 -4.26 10.33
N PHE A 108 8.22 -4.27 10.32
CA PHE A 108 9.00 -4.67 9.14
C PHE A 108 8.95 -6.19 8.94
N ALA A 109 9.06 -6.61 7.69
CA ALA A 109 9.34 -7.99 7.34
C ALA A 109 10.74 -8.40 7.81
N GLU A 110 11.04 -9.68 7.69
CA GLU A 110 12.37 -10.27 7.97
C GLU A 110 13.14 -10.50 6.66
N GLY A 111 14.36 -11.01 6.78
CA GLY A 111 15.19 -11.37 5.62
C GLY A 111 15.34 -10.24 4.62
N GLU A 112 15.42 -10.60 3.35
CA GLU A 112 15.68 -9.65 2.25
C GLU A 112 14.56 -8.60 2.10
N MET A 113 13.29 -9.01 2.27
CA MET A 113 12.19 -8.06 2.23
C MET A 113 12.28 -7.03 3.35
N GLY A 114 12.65 -7.48 4.55
CA GLY A 114 12.87 -6.59 5.70
C GLY A 114 14.02 -5.61 5.50
N GLU A 115 15.09 -6.03 4.81
CA GLU A 115 16.16 -5.12 4.40
C GLU A 115 15.64 -4.04 3.46
N ILE A 116 14.91 -4.42 2.41
CA ILE A 116 14.30 -3.50 1.46
C ILE A 116 13.42 -2.47 2.17
N GLU A 117 12.56 -2.91 3.08
CA GLU A 117 11.65 -2.02 3.82
C GLU A 117 12.42 -1.05 4.70
N ARG A 118 13.41 -1.52 5.47
CA ARG A 118 14.24 -0.69 6.35
C ARG A 118 15.07 0.31 5.57
N ASP A 119 15.75 -0.12 4.51
CA ASP A 119 16.58 0.73 3.69
C ASP A 119 15.76 1.84 3.01
N THR A 120 14.58 1.50 2.53
CA THR A 120 13.66 2.47 1.91
C THR A 120 13.23 3.55 2.91
N VAL A 121 12.87 3.17 4.13
CA VAL A 121 12.45 4.11 5.18
C VAL A 121 13.63 4.96 5.64
N ALA A 122 14.82 4.34 5.83
CA ALA A 122 16.03 5.02 6.23
C ALA A 122 16.49 6.07 5.20
N ALA A 123 16.37 5.78 3.91
CA ALA A 123 16.72 6.71 2.83
C ALA A 123 15.88 7.99 2.85
N GLU A 124 14.65 7.93 3.35
CA GLU A 124 13.77 9.09 3.51
C GLU A 124 13.95 9.82 4.85
N SER A 125 14.77 9.28 5.75
CA SER A 125 15.03 9.83 7.08
C SER A 125 13.75 10.05 7.92
N VAL A 126 12.71 9.24 7.68
CA VAL A 126 11.45 9.29 8.43
C VAL A 126 11.45 8.28 9.57
N ARG A 127 10.84 8.66 10.67
CA ARG A 127 10.70 7.85 11.88
C ARG A 127 9.22 7.55 12.17
N PRO A 128 8.91 6.53 12.98
CA PRO A 128 7.53 6.22 13.38
C PRO A 128 6.80 7.44 13.99
N GLU A 129 7.53 8.23 14.81
CA GLU A 129 6.98 9.40 15.50
C GLU A 129 6.49 10.49 14.52
N ASP A 130 7.07 10.57 13.32
CA ASP A 130 6.70 11.56 12.30
C ASP A 130 5.30 11.31 11.74
N PHE A 131 4.73 10.10 11.97
CA PHE A 131 3.35 9.76 11.64
C PHE A 131 2.35 10.00 12.78
N ILE A 132 2.82 10.51 13.92
CA ILE A 132 1.98 10.96 15.02
C ILE A 132 1.89 12.49 14.93
N ILE A 133 0.70 13.02 14.64
CA ILE A 133 0.47 14.44 14.45
C ILE A 133 -0.44 14.94 15.58
N PRO A 134 0.13 15.37 16.72
CA PRO A 134 -0.64 15.72 17.91
C PRO A 134 -1.63 16.87 17.66
N ASP A 135 -1.24 17.84 16.84
CA ASP A 135 -2.07 19.00 16.49
C ASP A 135 -3.28 18.64 15.63
N ILE A 136 -3.19 17.55 14.85
CA ILE A 136 -4.29 17.05 14.00
C ILE A 136 -4.37 15.53 14.13
N PRO A 137 -4.79 14.96 15.27
CA PRO A 137 -4.69 13.52 15.56
C PRO A 137 -5.36 12.62 14.51
N ARG A 138 -6.42 13.09 13.87
CA ARG A 138 -7.15 12.36 12.81
C ARG A 138 -6.34 12.17 11.52
N VAL A 139 -5.21 12.84 11.38
CA VAL A 139 -4.29 12.73 10.24
C VAL A 139 -3.14 11.76 10.56
N SER A 140 -2.92 11.44 11.84
CA SER A 140 -1.95 10.44 12.26
C SER A 140 -2.23 9.08 11.64
N SER A 141 -1.18 8.34 11.30
CA SER A 141 -1.30 7.02 10.68
C SER A 141 -0.44 5.98 11.40
N ARG A 142 -1.08 4.90 11.80
CA ARG A 142 -0.37 3.75 12.41
C ARG A 142 0.44 2.95 11.40
N GLY A 143 0.12 3.10 10.13
CA GLY A 143 0.62 2.21 9.09
C GLY A 143 -0.17 0.90 9.02
N THR A 144 0.11 0.11 8.01
CA THR A 144 -0.49 -1.22 7.80
C THR A 144 0.33 -1.98 6.77
N ARG A 145 -0.10 -3.18 6.43
CA ARG A 145 0.44 -3.89 5.26
C ARG A 145 -0.60 -3.92 4.14
N ARG A 146 -0.12 -3.97 2.91
CA ARG A 146 -0.96 -4.03 1.73
C ARG A 146 -0.46 -5.13 0.79
N GLU A 147 -1.39 -5.85 0.20
CA GLU A 147 -1.10 -6.82 -0.85
C GLU A 147 -0.33 -6.19 -2.01
N ILE A 148 0.70 -6.87 -2.51
CA ILE A 148 1.50 -6.42 -3.66
C ILE A 148 0.70 -6.56 -4.95
N LEU A 149 0.02 -7.69 -5.13
CA LEU A 149 -0.89 -7.93 -6.23
C LEU A 149 -2.33 -7.82 -5.74
N ALA A 150 -3.08 -6.89 -6.32
CA ALA A 150 -4.50 -6.74 -6.01
C ALA A 150 -5.29 -7.92 -6.60
N PRO A 151 -6.12 -8.62 -5.81
CA PRO A 151 -6.99 -9.65 -6.38
C PRO A 151 -7.99 -9.03 -7.34
N ILE A 152 -8.08 -9.61 -8.53
CA ILE A 152 -9.05 -9.26 -9.57
C ILE A 152 -10.13 -10.34 -9.54
N ARG A 153 -11.40 -9.94 -9.43
CA ARG A 153 -12.56 -10.83 -9.36
C ARG A 153 -13.57 -10.48 -10.43
N ALA A 154 -14.36 -11.47 -10.84
CA ALA A 154 -15.43 -11.31 -11.81
C ALA A 154 -14.99 -10.50 -13.05
N LEU A 155 -13.78 -10.80 -13.57
CA LEU A 155 -13.30 -10.18 -14.78
C LEU A 155 -14.03 -10.75 -15.99
N GLU A 156 -14.82 -9.92 -16.63
CA GLU A 156 -15.53 -10.22 -17.87
C GLU A 156 -15.12 -9.20 -18.93
N THR A 157 -14.91 -9.67 -20.14
CA THR A 157 -14.55 -8.83 -21.28
C THR A 157 -15.46 -9.14 -22.45
N ASP A 158 -15.95 -8.09 -23.11
CA ASP A 158 -16.78 -8.21 -24.29
C ASP A 158 -16.26 -7.24 -25.38
N VAL A 159 -16.01 -7.78 -26.56
CA VAL A 159 -15.43 -7.05 -27.69
C VAL A 159 -16.54 -6.60 -28.63
N HIS A 160 -16.66 -5.31 -28.84
CA HIS A 160 -17.61 -4.69 -29.75
C HIS A 160 -16.89 -3.99 -30.91
N GLU A 161 -17.61 -3.65 -31.98
CA GLU A 161 -17.06 -2.91 -33.12
C GLU A 161 -16.40 -1.58 -32.75
N ARG A 162 -16.80 -0.98 -31.61
CA ARG A 162 -16.34 0.34 -31.14
C ARG A 162 -15.36 0.28 -29.98
N GLY A 163 -15.00 -0.92 -29.49
CA GLY A 163 -14.08 -1.06 -28.38
C GLY A 163 -14.29 -2.30 -27.53
N LEU A 164 -13.59 -2.33 -26.41
CA LEU A 164 -13.60 -3.38 -25.41
C LEU A 164 -14.41 -2.92 -24.20
N HIS A 165 -15.44 -3.67 -23.83
CA HIS A 165 -16.12 -3.52 -22.54
C HIS A 165 -15.45 -4.45 -21.50
N VAL A 166 -15.06 -3.88 -20.35
CA VAL A 166 -14.44 -4.62 -19.25
C VAL A 166 -15.29 -4.43 -18.00
N SER A 167 -15.79 -5.53 -17.46
CA SER A 167 -16.46 -5.58 -16.16
C SER A 167 -15.54 -6.26 -15.17
N VAL A 168 -15.30 -5.67 -14.00
CA VAL A 168 -14.36 -6.19 -13.01
C VAL A 168 -14.72 -5.76 -11.60
N GLU A 169 -14.52 -6.64 -10.65
CA GLU A 169 -14.58 -6.33 -9.22
C GLU A 169 -13.16 -6.19 -8.66
N LEU A 170 -12.85 -5.01 -8.14
CA LEU A 170 -11.56 -4.67 -7.55
C LEU A 170 -11.69 -4.43 -6.04
N THR A 171 -10.66 -4.78 -5.30
CA THR A 171 -10.58 -4.45 -3.87
C THR A 171 -10.44 -2.94 -3.65
N ARG A 172 -10.92 -2.46 -2.50
CA ARG A 172 -10.78 -1.05 -2.13
C ARG A 172 -9.29 -0.64 -2.10
N GLY A 173 -8.97 0.40 -2.88
CA GLY A 173 -7.61 0.92 -3.04
C GLY A 173 -6.87 0.36 -4.27
N ALA A 174 -7.42 -0.62 -4.99
CA ALA A 174 -6.93 -0.97 -6.31
C ALA A 174 -7.43 0.06 -7.34
N TYR A 175 -6.58 0.35 -8.33
CA TYR A 175 -6.87 1.38 -9.34
C TYR A 175 -7.30 0.72 -10.65
N ALA A 176 -8.56 0.89 -11.02
CA ALA A 176 -9.07 0.43 -12.32
C ALA A 176 -8.25 0.98 -13.51
N THR A 177 -7.73 2.21 -13.38
CA THR A 177 -6.85 2.81 -14.38
C THR A 177 -5.56 2.03 -14.59
N CYS A 178 -5.00 1.41 -13.55
CA CYS A 178 -3.81 0.56 -13.68
C CYS A 178 -4.14 -0.73 -14.44
N LEU A 179 -5.29 -1.35 -14.13
CA LEU A 179 -5.75 -2.52 -14.85
C LEU A 179 -6.03 -2.20 -16.32
N LEU A 180 -6.79 -1.14 -16.60
CA LEU A 180 -7.14 -0.74 -17.96
C LEU A 180 -5.92 -0.38 -18.79
N ARG A 181 -4.87 0.18 -18.18
CA ARG A 181 -3.60 0.45 -18.87
C ARG A 181 -2.98 -0.80 -19.46
N GLU A 182 -3.13 -1.96 -18.81
CA GLU A 182 -2.60 -3.22 -19.33
C GLU A 182 -3.33 -3.67 -20.62
N TYR A 183 -4.64 -3.38 -20.74
CA TYR A 183 -5.39 -3.61 -21.97
C TYR A 183 -5.11 -2.58 -23.07
N MET A 184 -4.71 -1.37 -22.68
CA MET A 184 -4.47 -0.25 -23.59
C MET A 184 -3.02 -0.14 -24.05
N LYS A 185 -2.14 -1.06 -23.66
CA LYS A 185 -0.75 -1.07 -24.13
C LYS A 185 -0.74 -1.24 -25.64
N GLU A 186 -0.25 -0.22 -26.32
CA GLU A 186 0.17 -0.35 -27.71
C GLU A 186 1.41 -1.24 -27.75
N GLY A 187 1.42 -2.23 -28.66
CA GLY A 187 2.50 -3.18 -28.84
C GLY A 187 3.79 -2.55 -29.37
#